data_e781d4aeedb7438adb2c64b6da68687c
#
_entry.id   e781d4aeedb7438adb2c64b6da68687c
#
_cell.length_a   1.000
_cell.length_b   1.000
_cell.length_c   1.000
_cell.angle_alpha   90.00
_cell.angle_beta   90.00
_cell.angle_gamma   90.00
#
_symmetry.space_group_name_H-M   'P 1'
#
loop_
_entity.id
_entity.type
_entity.pdbx_description
1 polymer ?
#
loop_
_entity_poly.entity_id
_entity_poly.type
_entity_poly.pdbx_seq_one_letter_code
_entity_poly.pdbx_strand_id
1 'polypeptide(L)'
;MAPEPLVSIGFVAKRTGNAVSLIRYYANESLIPSVRTQGGNRMFPRSVIRRVSFILIAQNMGYALDDIRQLLQTLPDNRTPNKEDWATLSEVFNTHITKRIAELTALKSSLEGCIGCGCLSLDKCKLYNKHDRIAEKGAGARFLLGDSPSDAVIK
;
A
#
# COMPACT_ATOMS: atom_id res chain seq x y z
N MET A 1 -3.50 -27.51 -21.31
CA MET A 1 -4.22 -26.24 -21.03
C MET A 1 -4.12 -25.36 -22.27
N ALA A 2 -5.23 -24.82 -22.77
CA ALA A 2 -5.19 -23.87 -23.88
C ALA A 2 -4.39 -22.62 -23.47
N PRO A 3 -3.58 -22.04 -24.38
CA PRO A 3 -2.83 -20.83 -24.10
C PRO A 3 -3.81 -19.70 -23.77
N GLU A 4 -3.46 -18.90 -22.75
CA GLU A 4 -4.28 -17.77 -22.34
C GLU A 4 -4.39 -16.73 -23.47
N PRO A 5 -5.59 -16.18 -23.76
CA PRO A 5 -5.75 -15.19 -24.81
C PRO A 5 -4.97 -13.91 -24.52
N LEU A 6 -4.26 -13.43 -25.55
CA LEU A 6 -3.52 -12.18 -25.51
C LEU A 6 -4.43 -10.99 -25.86
N VAL A 7 -4.27 -9.90 -25.15
CA VAL A 7 -5.03 -8.65 -25.34
C VAL A 7 -4.07 -7.47 -25.54
N SER A 8 -4.56 -6.44 -26.23
CA SER A 8 -3.79 -5.22 -26.48
C SER A 8 -3.64 -4.36 -25.22
N ILE A 9 -2.63 -3.49 -25.20
CA ILE A 9 -2.44 -2.50 -24.12
C ILE A 9 -3.65 -1.59 -23.94
N GLY A 10 -4.30 -1.17 -25.04
CA GLY A 10 -5.51 -0.35 -25.00
C GLY A 10 -6.69 -1.07 -24.36
N PHE A 11 -6.81 -2.38 -24.60
CA PHE A 11 -7.82 -3.20 -23.94
C PHE A 11 -7.59 -3.29 -22.43
N VAL A 12 -6.35 -3.53 -22.00
CA VAL A 12 -6.00 -3.56 -20.57
C VAL A 12 -6.30 -2.20 -19.92
N ALA A 13 -5.85 -1.11 -20.53
CA ALA A 13 -6.07 0.26 -20.06
C ALA A 13 -7.56 0.57 -19.88
N LYS A 14 -8.38 0.27 -20.89
CA LYS A 14 -9.84 0.47 -20.83
C LYS A 14 -10.50 -0.37 -19.73
N ARG A 15 -10.10 -1.63 -19.59
CA ARG A 15 -10.69 -2.55 -18.59
C ARG A 15 -10.32 -2.21 -17.16
N THR A 16 -9.17 -1.59 -16.92
CA THR A 16 -8.68 -1.19 -15.59
C THR A 16 -8.94 0.27 -15.28
N GLY A 17 -9.51 1.04 -16.21
CA GLY A 17 -9.79 2.46 -16.04
C GLY A 17 -8.53 3.35 -15.98
N ASN A 18 -7.43 2.90 -16.61
CA ASN A 18 -6.14 3.57 -16.49
C ASN A 18 -5.61 4.06 -17.84
N ALA A 19 -4.66 4.99 -17.79
CA ALA A 19 -3.95 5.45 -18.98
C ALA A 19 -3.04 4.35 -19.56
N VAL A 20 -2.91 4.31 -20.87
CA VAL A 20 -1.98 3.39 -21.58
C VAL A 20 -0.54 3.57 -21.11
N SER A 21 -0.14 4.81 -20.78
CA SER A 21 1.19 5.12 -20.23
C SER A 21 1.47 4.39 -18.92
N LEU A 22 0.49 4.29 -18.01
CA LEU A 22 0.61 3.57 -16.74
C LEU A 22 0.79 2.07 -16.97
N ILE A 23 0.00 1.47 -17.87
CA ILE A 23 0.14 0.05 -18.21
C ILE A 23 1.52 -0.23 -18.81
N ARG A 24 2.01 0.67 -19.67
CA ARG A 24 3.36 0.58 -20.25
C ARG A 24 4.43 0.67 -19.16
N TYR A 25 4.28 1.57 -18.21
CA TYR A 25 5.17 1.72 -17.07
C TYR A 25 5.23 0.43 -16.25
N TYR A 26 4.09 -0.14 -15.84
CA TYR A 26 4.07 -1.40 -15.09
C TYR A 26 4.74 -2.57 -15.86
N ALA A 27 4.59 -2.61 -17.17
CA ALA A 27 5.25 -3.63 -18.01
C ALA A 27 6.78 -3.42 -18.10
N ASN A 28 7.24 -2.16 -18.13
CA ASN A 28 8.66 -1.83 -18.13
C ASN A 28 9.31 -2.14 -16.78
N GLU A 29 8.58 -1.90 -15.68
CA GLU A 29 8.99 -2.24 -14.31
C GLU A 29 8.85 -3.74 -13.97
N SER A 30 8.50 -4.57 -14.95
CA SER A 30 8.29 -6.01 -14.76
C SER A 30 7.23 -6.38 -13.70
N LEU A 31 6.33 -5.45 -13.38
CA LEU A 31 5.20 -5.68 -12.47
C LEU A 31 4.11 -6.53 -13.13
N ILE A 32 3.99 -6.45 -14.46
CA ILE A 32 3.04 -7.23 -15.24
C ILE A 32 3.74 -7.90 -16.42
N PRO A 33 3.42 -9.18 -16.73
CA PRO A 33 3.99 -9.88 -17.87
C PRO A 33 3.47 -9.31 -19.18
N SER A 34 4.31 -9.29 -20.20
CA SER A 34 3.95 -8.93 -21.56
C SER A 34 4.79 -9.72 -22.58
N VAL A 35 4.25 -9.95 -23.75
CA VAL A 35 4.95 -10.56 -24.88
C VAL A 35 4.98 -9.59 -26.06
N ARG A 36 6.03 -9.64 -26.87
CA ARG A 36 6.10 -8.89 -28.13
C ARG A 36 5.70 -9.79 -29.28
N THR A 37 4.80 -9.33 -30.13
CA THR A 37 4.48 -10.00 -31.37
C THR A 37 5.59 -9.80 -32.41
N GLN A 38 5.59 -10.58 -33.49
CA GLN A 38 6.52 -10.39 -34.60
C GLN A 38 6.46 -8.97 -35.20
N GLY A 39 5.31 -8.31 -35.15
CA GLY A 39 5.14 -6.90 -35.55
C GLY A 39 5.57 -5.87 -34.51
N GLY A 40 6.26 -6.27 -33.43
CA GLY A 40 6.79 -5.37 -32.38
C GLY A 40 5.75 -4.88 -31.37
N ASN A 41 4.46 -5.18 -31.56
CA ASN A 41 3.41 -4.76 -30.64
C ASN A 41 3.48 -5.54 -29.34
N ARG A 42 3.32 -4.82 -28.21
CA ARG A 42 3.25 -5.42 -26.88
C ARG A 42 1.84 -5.94 -26.63
N MET A 43 1.74 -7.23 -26.29
CA MET A 43 0.50 -7.90 -25.94
C MET A 43 0.59 -8.46 -24.52
N PHE A 44 -0.54 -8.67 -23.91
CA PHE A 44 -0.65 -9.04 -22.51
C PHE A 44 -1.56 -10.26 -22.33
N PRO A 45 -1.21 -11.22 -21.46
CA PRO A 45 -2.16 -12.24 -21.03
C PRO A 45 -3.39 -11.55 -20.39
N ARG A 46 -4.58 -12.08 -20.63
CA ARG A 46 -5.82 -11.47 -20.08
C ARG A 46 -5.85 -11.40 -18.57
N SER A 47 -5.17 -12.31 -17.89
CA SER A 47 -4.99 -12.32 -16.42
C SER A 47 -4.29 -11.07 -15.88
N VAL A 48 -3.55 -10.33 -16.72
CA VAL A 48 -2.93 -9.06 -16.38
C VAL A 48 -3.94 -8.04 -15.85
N ILE A 49 -5.19 -8.08 -16.31
CA ILE A 49 -6.24 -7.18 -15.80
C ILE A 49 -6.38 -7.31 -14.28
N ARG A 50 -6.42 -8.55 -13.76
CA ARG A 50 -6.51 -8.79 -12.30
C ARG A 50 -5.24 -8.32 -11.59
N ARG A 51 -4.06 -8.58 -12.19
CA ARG A 51 -2.78 -8.15 -11.63
C ARG A 51 -2.66 -6.62 -11.56
N VAL A 52 -3.10 -5.90 -12.57
CA VAL A 52 -3.16 -4.43 -12.56
C VAL A 52 -4.15 -3.92 -11.50
N SER A 53 -5.34 -4.50 -11.42
CA SER A 53 -6.33 -4.13 -10.38
C SER A 53 -5.75 -4.31 -8.99
N PHE A 54 -5.00 -5.39 -8.76
CA PHE A 54 -4.32 -5.64 -7.50
C PHE A 54 -3.26 -4.57 -7.20
N ILE A 55 -2.40 -4.21 -8.17
CA ILE A 55 -1.40 -3.15 -8.02
C ILE A 55 -2.06 -1.84 -7.61
N LEU A 56 -3.16 -1.47 -8.26
CA LEU A 56 -3.90 -0.24 -7.97
C LEU A 56 -4.48 -0.22 -6.55
N ILE A 57 -5.07 -1.34 -6.12
CA ILE A 57 -5.58 -1.48 -4.75
C ILE A 57 -4.45 -1.32 -3.74
N ALA A 58 -3.31 -1.98 -3.97
CA ALA A 58 -2.14 -1.89 -3.10
C ALA A 58 -1.60 -0.46 -3.01
N GLN A 59 -1.48 0.23 -4.14
CA GLN A 59 -1.05 1.63 -4.16
C GLN A 59 -2.02 2.54 -3.41
N ASN A 60 -3.32 2.34 -3.56
CA ASN A 60 -4.34 3.08 -2.80
C ASN A 60 -4.26 2.84 -1.29
N MET A 61 -3.72 1.71 -0.88
CA MET A 61 -3.44 1.38 0.52
C MET A 61 -2.09 1.92 1.01
N GLY A 62 -1.33 2.60 0.15
CA GLY A 62 -0.04 3.21 0.50
C GLY A 62 1.17 2.29 0.40
N TYR A 63 1.04 1.11 -0.25
CA TYR A 63 2.20 0.28 -0.53
C TYR A 63 3.14 0.95 -1.54
N ALA A 64 4.45 0.89 -1.27
CA ALA A 64 5.45 1.25 -2.26
C ALA A 64 5.51 0.22 -3.40
N LEU A 65 5.93 0.65 -4.60
CA LEU A 65 5.99 -0.25 -5.75
C LEU A 65 6.92 -1.45 -5.54
N ASP A 66 7.96 -1.30 -4.76
CA ASP A 66 8.88 -2.40 -4.44
C ASP A 66 8.24 -3.45 -3.54
N ASP A 67 7.44 -3.03 -2.56
CA ASP A 67 6.66 -3.95 -1.72
C ASP A 67 5.63 -4.70 -2.58
N ILE A 68 4.95 -3.98 -3.49
CA ILE A 68 3.99 -4.59 -4.43
C ILE A 68 4.70 -5.60 -5.34
N ARG A 69 5.92 -5.30 -5.79
CA ARG A 69 6.73 -6.23 -6.61
C ARG A 69 7.03 -7.52 -5.84
N GLN A 70 7.46 -7.42 -4.58
CA GLN A 70 7.70 -8.57 -3.72
C GLN A 70 6.43 -9.41 -3.51
N LEU A 71 5.31 -8.76 -3.23
CA LEU A 71 4.02 -9.44 -3.08
C LEU A 71 3.60 -10.17 -4.37
N LEU A 72 3.79 -9.55 -5.52
CA LEU A 72 3.47 -10.17 -6.80
C LEU A 72 4.38 -11.35 -7.17
N GLN A 73 5.59 -11.41 -6.62
CA GLN A 73 6.51 -12.56 -6.79
C GLN A 73 6.02 -13.81 -6.06
N THR A 74 5.14 -13.68 -5.08
CA THR A 74 4.52 -14.85 -4.42
C THR A 74 3.49 -15.55 -5.31
N LEU A 75 3.03 -14.89 -6.38
CA LEU A 75 2.13 -15.49 -7.36
C LEU A 75 2.90 -16.39 -8.33
N PRO A 76 2.31 -17.49 -8.80
CA PRO A 76 2.99 -18.40 -9.72
C PRO A 76 3.22 -17.73 -11.08
N ASP A 77 4.44 -17.90 -11.62
CA ASP A 77 4.80 -17.40 -12.96
C ASP A 77 4.45 -18.38 -14.09
N ASN A 78 4.35 -19.67 -13.75
CA ASN A 78 4.14 -20.76 -14.73
C ASN A 78 2.67 -21.06 -15.03
N ARG A 79 1.73 -20.42 -14.37
CA ARG A 79 0.29 -20.56 -14.57
C ARG A 79 -0.48 -19.31 -14.17
N THR A 80 -1.70 -19.18 -14.64
CA THR A 80 -2.61 -18.13 -14.13
C THR A 80 -2.90 -18.34 -12.64
N PRO A 81 -2.73 -17.31 -11.78
CA PRO A 81 -3.05 -17.42 -10.36
C PRO A 81 -4.51 -17.83 -10.13
N ASN A 82 -4.72 -18.80 -9.26
CA ASN A 82 -6.04 -19.32 -8.90
C ASN A 82 -6.64 -18.57 -7.67
N LYS A 83 -7.75 -19.08 -7.15
CA LYS A 83 -8.45 -18.47 -6.01
C LYS A 83 -7.61 -18.51 -4.73
N GLU A 84 -6.91 -19.61 -4.51
CA GLU A 84 -6.08 -19.82 -3.31
C GLU A 84 -4.87 -18.89 -3.30
N ASP A 85 -4.21 -18.70 -4.44
CA ASP A 85 -3.10 -17.74 -4.59
C ASP A 85 -3.55 -16.33 -4.22
N TRP A 86 -4.72 -15.92 -4.69
CA TRP A 86 -5.29 -14.60 -4.38
C TRP A 86 -5.78 -14.50 -2.93
N ALA A 87 -6.25 -15.58 -2.32
CA ALA A 87 -6.65 -15.60 -0.92
C ALA A 87 -5.45 -15.35 0.00
N THR A 88 -4.35 -16.06 -0.23
CA THR A 88 -3.09 -15.87 0.52
C THR A 88 -2.63 -14.41 0.48
N LEU A 89 -2.66 -13.82 -0.72
CA LEU A 89 -2.29 -12.42 -0.90
C LEU A 89 -3.23 -11.46 -0.17
N SER A 90 -4.54 -11.78 -0.16
CA SER A 90 -5.56 -10.99 0.54
C SER A 90 -5.37 -10.99 2.06
N GLU A 91 -4.86 -12.07 2.65
CA GLU A 91 -4.55 -12.13 4.09
C GLU A 91 -3.43 -11.16 4.47
N VAL A 92 -2.39 -11.05 3.64
CA VAL A 92 -1.31 -10.06 3.83
C VAL A 92 -1.87 -8.65 3.82
N PHE A 93 -2.77 -8.34 2.87
CA PHE A 93 -3.43 -7.05 2.82
C PHE A 93 -4.31 -6.78 4.03
N ASN A 94 -5.11 -7.76 4.45
CA ASN A 94 -6.00 -7.60 5.59
C ASN A 94 -5.21 -7.24 6.86
N THR A 95 -4.08 -7.90 7.08
CA THR A 95 -3.16 -7.60 8.19
C THR A 95 -2.64 -6.16 8.12
N HIS A 96 -2.18 -5.73 6.95
CA HIS A 96 -1.69 -4.36 6.75
C HIS A 96 -2.79 -3.31 6.95
N ILE A 97 -3.98 -3.54 6.38
CA ILE A 97 -5.14 -2.64 6.53
C ILE A 97 -5.54 -2.53 8.00
N THR A 98 -5.61 -3.64 8.72
CA THR A 98 -5.96 -3.66 10.14
C THR A 98 -4.97 -2.83 10.95
N LYS A 99 -3.67 -2.98 10.71
CA LYS A 99 -2.63 -2.16 11.33
C LYS A 99 -2.83 -0.67 11.02
N ARG A 100 -3.07 -0.35 9.74
CA ARG A 100 -3.25 1.04 9.31
C ARG A 100 -4.49 1.69 9.91
N ILE A 101 -5.58 0.94 10.03
CA ILE A 101 -6.81 1.40 10.71
C ILE A 101 -6.50 1.71 12.17
N ALA A 102 -5.77 0.85 12.88
CA ALA A 102 -5.39 1.08 14.26
C ALA A 102 -4.53 2.36 14.42
N GLU A 103 -3.53 2.55 13.56
CA GLU A 103 -2.68 3.75 13.54
C GLU A 103 -3.51 5.03 13.31
N LEU A 104 -4.40 5.02 12.31
CA LEU A 104 -5.25 6.16 12.01
C LEU A 104 -6.27 6.43 13.10
N THR A 105 -6.80 5.41 13.76
CA THR A 105 -7.72 5.53 14.89
C THR A 105 -7.02 6.16 16.08
N ALA A 106 -5.79 5.74 16.38
CA ALA A 106 -4.97 6.34 17.45
C ALA A 106 -4.68 7.81 17.16
N LEU A 107 -4.30 8.14 15.92
CA LEU A 107 -4.06 9.51 15.49
C LEU A 107 -5.33 10.37 15.63
N LYS A 108 -6.48 9.88 15.14
CA LYS A 108 -7.77 10.56 15.25
C LYS A 108 -8.10 10.86 16.72
N SER A 109 -7.99 9.86 17.61
CA SER A 109 -8.26 10.03 19.04
C SER A 109 -7.33 11.06 19.70
N SER A 110 -6.04 11.06 19.30
CA SER A 110 -5.07 12.05 19.78
C SER A 110 -5.43 13.48 19.37
N LEU A 111 -5.89 13.66 18.12
CA LEU A 111 -6.34 14.97 17.60
C LEU A 111 -7.64 15.42 18.28
N GLU A 112 -8.62 14.55 18.46
CA GLU A 112 -9.88 14.86 19.15
C GLU A 112 -9.64 15.26 20.61
N GLY A 113 -8.73 14.57 21.29
CA GLY A 113 -8.32 14.93 22.64
C GLY A 113 -7.60 16.28 22.71
N CYS A 114 -6.91 16.68 21.66
CA CYS A 114 -6.23 17.98 21.57
C CYS A 114 -7.20 19.13 21.26
N ILE A 115 -8.13 18.92 20.31
CA ILE A 115 -9.10 19.95 19.88
C ILE A 115 -10.20 20.14 20.93
N GLY A 116 -10.63 19.07 21.59
CA GLY A 116 -11.74 19.08 22.55
C GLY A 116 -11.38 19.57 23.95
N CYS A 117 -10.10 19.60 24.31
CA CYS A 117 -9.73 19.94 25.68
C CYS A 117 -9.71 21.44 25.99
N GLY A 118 -9.71 22.33 24.97
CA GLY A 118 -9.62 23.78 25.15
C GLY A 118 -8.46 24.21 26.05
N CYS A 119 -7.43 23.35 26.18
CA CYS A 119 -6.36 23.60 27.16
C CYS A 119 -5.48 24.76 26.72
N LEU A 120 -5.47 25.81 27.51
CA LEU A 120 -4.52 26.92 27.41
C LEU A 120 -3.14 26.55 27.99
N SER A 121 -3.00 25.38 28.62
CA SER A 121 -1.78 24.91 29.24
C SER A 121 -1.06 23.91 28.35
N LEU A 122 0.06 24.32 27.76
CA LEU A 122 0.97 23.46 27.03
C LEU A 122 1.59 22.34 27.89
N ASP A 123 1.67 22.54 29.20
CA ASP A 123 2.26 21.56 30.13
C ASP A 123 1.45 20.27 30.28
N LYS A 124 0.15 20.31 29.97
CA LYS A 124 -0.75 19.14 29.99
C LYS A 124 -1.11 18.61 28.58
N CYS A 125 -0.62 19.27 27.53
CA CYS A 125 -0.92 18.89 26.17
C CYS A 125 -0.21 17.58 25.80
N LYS A 126 -0.98 16.58 25.36
CA LYS A 126 -0.42 15.30 24.88
C LYS A 126 0.49 15.43 23.68
N LEU A 127 0.35 16.52 22.90
CA LEU A 127 1.21 16.81 21.75
C LEU A 127 2.43 17.65 22.10
N TYR A 128 2.48 18.21 23.31
CA TYR A 128 3.58 19.07 23.75
C TYR A 128 4.71 18.24 24.32
N ASN A 129 5.79 18.16 23.59
CA ASN A 129 7.00 17.48 24.00
C ASN A 129 8.03 18.46 24.55
N LYS A 130 7.83 18.91 25.78
CA LYS A 130 8.71 19.88 26.44
C LYS A 130 10.15 19.36 26.52
N HIS A 131 11.08 20.12 25.96
CA HIS A 131 12.51 19.77 25.92
C HIS A 131 12.80 18.47 25.14
N ASP A 132 11.92 18.10 24.23
CA ASP A 132 12.06 16.91 23.38
C ASP A 132 12.34 15.59 24.15
N ARG A 133 11.74 15.45 25.33
CA ARG A 133 11.99 14.31 26.24
C ARG A 133 11.60 12.95 25.61
N ILE A 134 10.64 12.94 24.68
CA ILE A 134 10.19 11.70 24.03
C ILE A 134 11.16 11.25 22.93
N ALA A 135 12.16 12.04 22.57
CA ALA A 135 13.14 11.69 21.54
C ALA A 135 13.90 10.39 21.84
N GLU A 136 14.05 10.03 23.12
CA GLU A 136 14.67 8.76 23.55
C GLU A 136 13.89 7.54 23.03
N LYS A 137 12.60 7.67 22.73
CA LYS A 137 11.75 6.61 22.16
C LYS A 137 11.88 6.47 20.63
N GLY A 138 12.63 7.33 19.99
CA GLY A 138 12.90 7.33 18.55
C GLY A 138 12.43 8.59 17.83
N ALA A 139 12.77 8.65 16.53
CA ALA A 139 12.46 9.80 15.69
C ALA A 139 10.96 9.90 15.35
N GLY A 140 10.51 11.11 14.97
CA GLY A 140 9.16 11.42 14.52
C GLY A 140 8.25 11.99 15.60
N ALA A 141 7.00 12.24 15.25
CA ALA A 141 5.97 12.79 16.12
C ALA A 141 5.43 11.72 17.08
N ARG A 142 6.22 11.30 18.04
CA ARG A 142 6.01 10.13 18.91
C ARG A 142 4.64 10.09 19.58
N PHE A 143 4.12 11.23 20.06
CA PHE A 143 2.78 11.27 20.64
C PHE A 143 1.66 11.00 19.64
N LEU A 144 1.86 11.36 18.36
CA LEU A 144 0.91 11.01 17.30
C LEU A 144 1.04 9.55 16.88
N LEU A 145 2.18 8.92 17.18
CA LEU A 145 2.41 7.50 16.92
C LEU A 145 1.93 6.58 18.06
N GLY A 146 1.36 7.17 19.13
CA GLY A 146 0.74 6.42 20.21
C GLY A 146 1.49 6.44 21.55
N ASP A 147 2.66 7.10 21.64
CA ASP A 147 3.34 7.27 22.92
C ASP A 147 2.59 8.29 23.80
N SER A 148 2.73 8.18 25.11
CA SER A 148 2.12 9.09 26.06
C SER A 148 3.16 9.95 26.78
N PRO A 149 2.77 11.10 27.36
CA PRO A 149 3.67 11.90 28.20
C PRO A 149 4.27 11.14 29.39
N SER A 150 3.58 10.10 29.86
CA SER A 150 4.06 9.21 30.93
C SER A 150 5.19 8.28 30.47
N ASP A 151 5.34 8.08 29.17
CA ASP A 151 6.40 7.24 28.59
C ASP A 151 7.74 8.01 28.47
N ALA A 152 7.71 9.33 28.63
CA ALA A 152 8.90 10.15 28.68
C ALA A 152 9.60 9.96 30.04
N VAL A 153 10.83 9.45 30.01
CA VAL A 153 11.64 9.22 31.23
C VAL A 153 11.89 10.55 31.92
N ILE A 154 11.43 10.65 33.17
CA ILE A 154 11.78 11.78 34.07
C ILE A 154 13.14 11.42 34.64
N LYS A 155 14.21 12.02 34.11
CA LYS A 155 15.51 12.09 34.79
C LYS A 155 15.60 13.33 35.62
#